data_e3bd69aae2ecd3067beadb3f8ddc4737
#
_entry.id   e3bd69aae2ecd3067beadb3f8ddc4737
#
_cell.length_a   1.000
_cell.length_b   1.000
_cell.length_c   1.000
_cell.angle_alpha   90.00
_cell.angle_beta   90.00
_cell.angle_gamma   90.00
#
_symmetry.space_group_name_H-M   'P 1'
#
loop_
_entity.id
_entity.type
_entity.pdbx_description
1 polymer ?
#
loop_
_entity_poly.entity_id
_entity_poly.type
_entity_poly.pdbx_seq_one_letter_code
_entity_poly.pdbx_strand_id
1 'polypeptide(L)'
;MLSTLHNALVDPIANLQQQFAAAQPFRHVVIDGFLDPAFCQELMDAFPPFAEHAAFNERGEVGGKASVADIASLGPAYQGFDNLMKDAEFLALTSRVTGIPDLLYDPEYIGGGTHDNQNGQELDVHVDFNYHPTSQLHRRLNLILFLNPEWEESWGGCLELLKDPFATGDDVKTVVPVANRAVIFETTESSWHGFRRIVLPEGKKVSRRSVAVYFYTEERPPEQTAASHATVYYQRPLPAHFQPGYTLRPEDVLEMQILLTRRDTYLKFLYERELDFSQQLAGRDWRIGNLQARERELLRQIDAGQAYLQAINDSPSLRLGKALTWPARKLRAWIGDK
;
A
#
# COMPACT_ATOMS: atom_id res chain seq x y z
N MET A 1 9.60 20.90 14.21
CA MET A 1 8.52 20.53 13.25
C MET A 1 7.21 20.15 13.94
N LEU A 2 7.19 19.54 15.10
CA LEU A 2 5.95 19.27 15.85
C LEU A 2 5.12 20.52 16.20
N SER A 3 5.71 21.73 16.14
CA SER A 3 4.98 23.00 16.35
C SER A 3 3.92 23.29 15.29
N THR A 4 3.95 22.58 14.15
CA THR A 4 2.92 22.66 13.11
C THR A 4 1.75 21.71 13.37
N LEU A 5 1.89 20.77 14.31
CA LEU A 5 0.77 20.01 14.85
C LEU A 5 0.02 20.86 15.88
N HIS A 6 -1.28 20.67 15.95
CA HIS A 6 -2.06 21.33 17.01
C HIS A 6 -1.62 20.84 18.40
N ASN A 7 -1.40 21.76 19.34
CA ASN A 7 -0.93 21.41 20.69
C ASN A 7 -1.80 20.37 21.41
N ALA A 8 -3.07 20.25 21.03
CA ALA A 8 -3.97 19.24 21.58
C ALA A 8 -3.62 17.78 21.18
N LEU A 9 -2.73 17.57 20.18
CA LEU A 9 -2.30 16.22 19.78
C LEU A 9 -1.16 15.67 20.64
N VAL A 10 -0.48 16.53 21.39
CA VAL A 10 0.71 16.13 22.16
C VAL A 10 0.31 15.55 23.53
N ASP A 11 -0.80 16.02 24.11
CA ASP A 11 -1.23 15.64 25.47
C ASP A 11 -2.11 14.37 25.58
N PRO A 12 -2.94 13.97 24.61
CA PRO A 12 -3.81 12.80 24.79
C PRO A 12 -3.38 11.57 23.98
N ILE A 13 -2.08 11.29 23.82
CA ILE A 13 -1.60 10.13 23.04
C ILE A 13 -2.25 8.83 23.52
N ALA A 14 -2.39 8.62 24.84
CA ALA A 14 -3.03 7.43 25.39
C ALA A 14 -4.51 7.29 24.96
N ASN A 15 -5.22 8.42 24.84
CA ASN A 15 -6.60 8.44 24.37
C ASN A 15 -6.68 8.12 22.85
N LEU A 16 -5.80 8.74 22.05
CA LEU A 16 -5.73 8.43 20.60
C LEU A 16 -5.35 6.98 20.35
N GLN A 17 -4.41 6.44 21.13
CA GLN A 17 -4.02 5.03 21.08
C GLN A 17 -5.20 4.10 21.39
N GLN A 18 -5.96 4.40 22.44
CA GLN A 18 -7.16 3.62 22.79
C GLN A 18 -8.22 3.72 21.69
N GLN A 19 -8.47 4.92 21.18
CA GLN A 19 -9.42 5.12 20.07
C GLN A 19 -9.01 4.33 18.84
N PHE A 20 -7.73 4.41 18.43
CA PHE A 20 -7.22 3.68 17.27
C PHE A 20 -7.38 2.17 17.44
N ALA A 21 -7.00 1.63 18.61
CA ALA A 21 -7.02 0.20 18.85
C ALA A 21 -8.46 -0.39 18.95
N ALA A 22 -9.42 0.39 19.49
CA ALA A 22 -10.79 -0.05 19.72
C ALA A 22 -11.74 0.24 18.55
N ALA A 23 -11.29 1.01 17.56
CA ALA A 23 -12.16 1.47 16.47
C ALA A 23 -12.70 0.33 15.60
N GLN A 24 -13.95 0.48 15.17
CA GLN A 24 -14.62 -0.40 14.24
C GLN A 24 -14.95 0.37 12.95
N PRO A 25 -14.91 -0.26 11.78
CA PRO A 25 -14.83 -1.71 11.50
C PRO A 25 -13.41 -2.28 11.54
N PHE A 26 -12.37 -1.45 11.52
CA PHE A 26 -10.97 -1.80 11.68
C PHE A 26 -10.22 -0.66 12.38
N ARG A 27 -8.97 -0.87 12.77
CA ARG A 27 -8.18 0.09 13.54
C ARG A 27 -8.02 1.41 12.78
N HIS A 28 -8.56 2.49 13.36
CA HIS A 28 -8.46 3.84 12.81
C HIS A 28 -8.64 4.88 13.90
N VAL A 29 -8.27 6.11 13.62
CA VAL A 29 -8.56 7.28 14.45
C VAL A 29 -8.90 8.48 13.57
N VAL A 30 -9.88 9.26 14.00
CA VAL A 30 -10.27 10.53 13.38
C VAL A 30 -9.82 11.65 14.31
N ILE A 31 -9.05 12.58 13.79
CA ILE A 31 -8.42 13.66 14.55
C ILE A 31 -8.85 14.99 13.96
N ASP A 32 -9.67 15.73 14.67
CA ASP A 32 -10.05 17.10 14.33
C ASP A 32 -8.96 18.08 14.81
N GLY A 33 -8.73 19.14 14.03
CA GLY A 33 -7.67 20.10 14.35
C GLY A 33 -6.28 19.43 14.30
N PHE A 34 -5.99 18.62 13.30
CA PHE A 34 -4.75 17.88 13.18
C PHE A 34 -3.52 18.78 13.10
N LEU A 35 -3.58 19.83 12.30
CA LEU A 35 -2.53 20.82 12.15
C LEU A 35 -2.85 22.11 12.92
N ASP A 36 -1.83 22.91 13.17
CA ASP A 36 -2.04 24.32 13.53
C ASP A 36 -3.00 24.97 12.51
N PRO A 37 -4.01 25.73 12.96
CA PRO A 37 -5.02 26.29 12.07
C PRO A 37 -4.45 27.20 10.97
N ALA A 38 -3.38 27.99 11.28
CA ALA A 38 -2.76 28.85 10.28
C ALA A 38 -2.04 28.02 9.20
N PHE A 39 -1.32 26.98 9.62
CA PHE A 39 -0.65 26.09 8.68
C PHE A 39 -1.64 25.30 7.81
N CYS A 40 -2.75 24.85 8.39
CA CYS A 40 -3.82 24.23 7.60
C CYS A 40 -4.41 25.19 6.56
N GLN A 41 -4.57 26.47 6.92
CA GLN A 41 -5.05 27.50 5.99
C GLN A 41 -4.05 27.71 4.84
N GLU A 42 -2.74 27.76 5.12
CA GLU A 42 -1.70 27.86 4.09
C GLU A 42 -1.78 26.68 3.08
N LEU A 43 -2.02 25.46 3.55
CA LEU A 43 -2.21 24.29 2.67
C LEU A 43 -3.48 24.41 1.82
N MET A 44 -4.58 24.92 2.38
CA MET A 44 -5.81 25.14 1.64
C MET A 44 -5.66 26.22 0.56
N ASP A 45 -4.96 27.30 0.86
CA ASP A 45 -4.72 28.42 -0.05
C ASP A 45 -3.75 28.01 -1.19
N ALA A 46 -2.79 27.16 -0.89
CA ALA A 46 -1.82 26.63 -1.86
C ALA A 46 -2.29 25.35 -2.57
N PHE A 47 -3.52 24.88 -2.32
CA PHE A 47 -4.03 23.67 -2.96
C PHE A 47 -4.06 23.83 -4.49
N PRO A 48 -3.53 22.86 -5.26
CA PRO A 48 -3.41 23.00 -6.72
C PRO A 48 -4.79 23.10 -7.38
N PRO A 49 -4.91 23.84 -8.48
CA PRO A 49 -6.13 23.85 -9.26
C PRO A 49 -6.40 22.46 -9.84
N PHE A 50 -7.68 22.16 -10.07
CA PHE A 50 -8.08 20.89 -10.67
C PHE A 50 -7.42 20.72 -12.06
N ALA A 51 -6.63 19.66 -12.20
CA ALA A 51 -5.90 19.36 -13.43
C ALA A 51 -6.69 18.36 -14.29
N GLU A 52 -7.41 18.84 -15.28
CA GLU A 52 -8.24 18.01 -16.19
C GLU A 52 -7.44 16.89 -16.85
N HIS A 53 -6.21 17.17 -17.28
CA HIS A 53 -5.33 16.18 -17.92
C HIS A 53 -4.87 15.03 -17.00
N ALA A 54 -5.03 15.18 -15.68
CA ALA A 54 -4.70 14.17 -14.67
C ALA A 54 -5.95 13.52 -14.06
N ALA A 55 -7.14 13.78 -14.62
CA ALA A 55 -8.42 13.45 -14.02
C ALA A 55 -9.34 12.69 -14.97
N PHE A 56 -8.84 11.66 -15.65
CA PHE A 56 -9.66 10.84 -16.52
C PHE A 56 -10.39 9.73 -15.74
N ASN A 57 -11.67 9.55 -16.07
CA ASN A 57 -12.46 8.44 -15.60
C ASN A 57 -12.24 7.18 -16.49
N GLU A 58 -12.92 6.10 -16.13
CA GLU A 58 -12.88 4.81 -16.86
C GLU A 58 -13.39 4.89 -18.31
N ARG A 59 -14.03 5.99 -18.69
CA ARG A 59 -14.51 6.24 -20.06
C ARG A 59 -13.55 7.13 -20.87
N GLY A 60 -12.43 7.55 -20.26
CA GLY A 60 -11.51 8.50 -20.88
C GLY A 60 -12.01 9.94 -20.91
N GLU A 61 -13.06 10.27 -20.12
CA GLU A 61 -13.59 11.61 -19.94
C GLU A 61 -12.97 12.27 -18.70
N VAL A 62 -12.89 13.60 -18.68
CA VAL A 62 -12.52 14.33 -17.46
C VAL A 62 -13.59 14.07 -16.39
N GLY A 63 -13.20 13.43 -15.31
CA GLY A 63 -14.14 13.00 -14.26
C GLY A 63 -13.51 12.08 -13.23
N GLY A 64 -12.22 11.73 -13.43
CA GLY A 64 -11.42 11.02 -12.44
C GLY A 64 -10.85 11.96 -11.37
N LYS A 65 -10.22 11.37 -10.37
CA LYS A 65 -9.50 12.09 -9.32
C LYS A 65 -8.29 12.82 -9.91
N ALA A 66 -8.22 14.16 -9.79
CA ALA A 66 -6.99 14.88 -10.06
C ALA A 66 -6.01 14.68 -8.90
N SER A 67 -4.79 14.22 -9.20
CA SER A 67 -3.78 13.90 -8.19
C SER A 67 -2.44 14.54 -8.53
N VAL A 68 -1.73 15.04 -7.50
CA VAL A 68 -0.33 15.48 -7.59
C VAL A 68 0.47 14.71 -6.54
N ALA A 69 1.33 13.78 -6.99
CA ALA A 69 2.17 12.98 -6.11
C ALA A 69 3.39 13.80 -5.59
N ASP A 70 4.04 14.57 -6.45
CA ASP A 70 5.13 15.47 -6.03
C ASP A 70 4.55 16.72 -5.34
N ILE A 71 4.09 16.54 -4.09
CA ILE A 71 3.51 17.63 -3.31
C ILE A 71 4.52 18.71 -2.98
N ALA A 72 5.81 18.38 -2.86
CA ALA A 72 6.85 19.34 -2.57
C ALA A 72 6.98 20.42 -3.66
N SER A 73 6.62 20.09 -4.91
CA SER A 73 6.60 21.03 -6.03
C SER A 73 5.49 22.10 -5.92
N LEU A 74 4.49 21.89 -5.07
CA LEU A 74 3.35 22.81 -4.87
C LEU A 74 3.69 24.05 -4.03
N GLY A 75 4.92 24.17 -3.55
CA GLY A 75 5.42 25.35 -2.86
C GLY A 75 5.67 25.17 -1.36
N PRO A 76 5.98 26.26 -0.64
CA PRO A 76 6.50 26.19 0.72
C PRO A 76 5.59 25.52 1.74
N ALA A 77 4.28 25.71 1.67
CA ALA A 77 3.33 25.07 2.58
C ALA A 77 3.37 23.55 2.44
N TYR A 78 3.35 23.02 1.21
CA TYR A 78 3.43 21.59 0.94
C TYR A 78 4.81 21.01 1.23
N GLN A 79 5.89 21.77 1.02
CA GLN A 79 7.24 21.38 1.48
C GLN A 79 7.28 21.26 3.00
N GLY A 80 6.63 22.18 3.72
CA GLY A 80 6.47 22.13 5.17
C GLY A 80 5.72 20.89 5.63
N PHE A 81 4.63 20.56 4.96
CA PHE A 81 3.85 19.34 5.23
C PHE A 81 4.64 18.06 4.94
N ASP A 82 5.32 17.99 3.80
CA ASP A 82 6.20 16.88 3.45
C ASP A 82 7.32 16.69 4.48
N ASN A 83 7.95 17.78 4.92
CA ASN A 83 8.96 17.75 5.98
C ASN A 83 8.40 17.26 7.32
N LEU A 84 7.15 17.58 7.65
CA LEU A 84 6.47 17.05 8.84
C LEU A 84 6.26 15.54 8.73
N MET A 85 5.77 15.05 7.58
CA MET A 85 5.47 13.62 7.39
C MET A 85 6.71 12.72 7.49
N LYS A 86 7.88 13.20 7.08
CA LYS A 86 9.16 12.46 7.19
C LYS A 86 9.94 12.73 8.48
N ASP A 87 9.44 13.61 9.35
CA ASP A 87 10.10 13.95 10.62
C ASP A 87 10.11 12.75 11.56
N ALA A 88 11.28 12.44 12.12
CA ALA A 88 11.47 11.28 13.00
C ALA A 88 10.59 11.34 14.28
N GLU A 89 10.35 12.54 14.83
CA GLU A 89 9.49 12.70 15.99
C GLU A 89 8.02 12.49 15.63
N PHE A 90 7.60 12.92 14.43
CA PHE A 90 6.26 12.66 13.92
C PHE A 90 6.03 11.16 13.66
N LEU A 91 6.99 10.47 13.04
CA LEU A 91 6.92 9.01 12.83
C LEU A 91 6.86 8.27 14.17
N ALA A 92 7.68 8.67 15.16
CA ALA A 92 7.65 8.09 16.49
C ALA A 92 6.32 8.36 17.22
N LEU A 93 5.73 9.56 17.05
CA LEU A 93 4.40 9.89 17.57
C LEU A 93 3.33 9.01 16.96
N THR A 94 3.33 8.88 15.63
CA THR A 94 2.39 8.04 14.87
C THR A 94 2.54 6.57 15.27
N SER A 95 3.77 6.07 15.44
CA SER A 95 4.03 4.72 15.96
C SER A 95 3.43 4.50 17.34
N ARG A 96 3.54 5.48 18.24
CA ARG A 96 2.92 5.39 19.59
C ARG A 96 1.41 5.36 19.52
N VAL A 97 0.79 6.21 18.70
CA VAL A 97 -0.67 6.27 18.57
C VAL A 97 -1.21 4.96 17.97
N THR A 98 -0.55 4.41 16.96
CA THR A 98 -1.04 3.23 16.22
C THR A 98 -0.59 1.90 16.81
N GLY A 99 0.48 1.91 17.61
CA GLY A 99 1.14 0.71 18.10
C GLY A 99 1.91 -0.05 17.01
N ILE A 100 2.17 0.59 15.86
CA ILE A 100 2.96 0.02 14.77
C ILE A 100 4.36 0.63 14.84
N PRO A 101 5.40 -0.15 15.20
CA PRO A 101 6.76 0.36 15.31
C PRO A 101 7.40 0.60 13.94
N ASP A 102 8.50 1.34 13.95
CA ASP A 102 9.44 1.47 12.82
C ASP A 102 8.79 1.93 11.51
N LEU A 103 7.85 2.87 11.62
CA LEU A 103 7.18 3.45 10.46
C LEU A 103 8.17 4.20 9.57
N LEU A 104 8.06 3.95 8.28
CA LEU A 104 8.83 4.56 7.21
C LEU A 104 7.93 5.45 6.36
N TYR A 105 8.43 6.62 6.00
CA TYR A 105 7.79 7.57 5.10
C TYR A 105 8.00 7.15 3.64
N ASP A 106 7.02 7.41 2.77
CA ASP A 106 7.09 7.18 1.33
C ASP A 106 7.44 8.48 0.58
N PRO A 107 8.66 8.64 0.07
CA PRO A 107 9.05 9.84 -0.69
C PRO A 107 8.45 9.89 -2.11
N GLU A 108 7.94 8.76 -2.62
CA GLU A 108 7.39 8.67 -3.97
C GLU A 108 5.89 9.00 -4.02
N TYR A 109 5.19 9.02 -2.86
CA TYR A 109 3.74 9.23 -2.75
C TYR A 109 2.93 8.36 -3.72
N ILE A 110 3.33 7.10 -3.93
CA ILE A 110 2.64 6.21 -4.88
C ILE A 110 1.18 6.00 -4.47
N GLY A 111 0.27 6.54 -5.27
CA GLY A 111 -1.18 6.55 -5.00
C GLY A 111 -1.63 7.60 -3.99
N GLY A 112 -0.69 8.29 -3.32
CA GLY A 112 -0.89 9.38 -2.39
C GLY A 112 -0.80 10.77 -3.04
N GLY A 113 -0.47 11.78 -2.23
CA GLY A 113 -0.38 13.17 -2.65
C GLY A 113 -1.70 13.92 -2.51
N THR A 114 -1.87 15.03 -3.24
CA THR A 114 -3.13 15.78 -3.24
C THR A 114 -4.18 15.06 -4.08
N HIS A 115 -5.41 15.05 -3.59
CA HIS A 115 -6.56 14.49 -4.29
C HIS A 115 -7.66 15.54 -4.38
N ASP A 116 -8.10 15.83 -5.59
CA ASP A 116 -9.24 16.73 -5.88
C ASP A 116 -10.33 15.95 -6.63
N ASN A 117 -11.52 15.89 -6.04
CA ASN A 117 -12.67 15.22 -6.62
C ASN A 117 -13.82 16.20 -6.78
N GLN A 118 -14.38 16.27 -7.98
CA GLN A 118 -15.48 17.16 -8.33
C GLN A 118 -16.86 16.52 -8.16
N ASN A 119 -17.90 17.34 -8.33
CA ASN A 119 -19.28 16.88 -8.34
C ASN A 119 -19.48 15.75 -9.38
N GLY A 120 -20.20 14.71 -9.01
CA GLY A 120 -20.44 13.50 -9.82
C GLY A 120 -19.40 12.41 -9.66
N GLN A 121 -18.23 12.69 -9.04
CA GLN A 121 -17.18 11.70 -8.83
C GLN A 121 -17.42 10.87 -7.57
N GLU A 122 -16.86 9.67 -7.56
CA GLU A 122 -16.91 8.70 -6.47
C GLU A 122 -15.63 7.86 -6.48
N LEU A 123 -15.38 7.14 -5.41
CA LEU A 123 -14.32 6.15 -5.33
C LEU A 123 -14.93 4.84 -4.86
N ASP A 124 -14.94 3.84 -5.72
CA ASP A 124 -15.44 2.52 -5.36
C ASP A 124 -14.73 1.97 -4.13
N VAL A 125 -15.47 1.25 -3.30
CA VAL A 125 -14.94 0.61 -2.11
C VAL A 125 -13.84 -0.37 -2.52
N HIS A 126 -12.67 -0.28 -1.86
CA HIS A 126 -11.50 -1.07 -2.20
C HIS A 126 -10.63 -1.36 -0.98
N VAL A 127 -9.78 -2.34 -1.12
CA VAL A 127 -8.61 -2.57 -0.28
C VAL A 127 -7.38 -2.15 -1.09
N ASP A 128 -6.49 -1.41 -0.46
CA ASP A 128 -5.27 -0.94 -1.09
C ASP A 128 -4.27 -2.05 -1.40
N PHE A 129 -3.35 -1.80 -2.34
CA PHE A 129 -2.16 -2.65 -2.52
C PHE A 129 -1.36 -2.74 -1.20
N ASN A 130 -0.79 -3.91 -0.94
CA ASN A 130 -0.17 -4.22 0.35
C ASN A 130 1.35 -4.07 0.39
N TYR A 131 2.03 -3.97 -0.75
CA TYR A 131 3.47 -3.74 -0.82
C TYR A 131 3.80 -2.56 -1.71
N HIS A 132 4.75 -1.74 -1.29
CA HIS A 132 5.25 -0.64 -2.12
C HIS A 132 5.84 -1.20 -3.42
N PRO A 133 5.44 -0.70 -4.61
CA PRO A 133 5.83 -1.30 -5.88
C PRO A 133 7.34 -1.34 -6.12
N THR A 134 8.06 -0.29 -5.70
CA THR A 134 9.50 -0.15 -5.92
C THR A 134 10.31 -0.78 -4.78
N SER A 135 10.05 -0.38 -3.53
CA SER A 135 10.86 -0.77 -2.36
C SER A 135 10.45 -2.11 -1.75
N GLN A 136 9.27 -2.64 -2.10
CA GLN A 136 8.69 -3.88 -1.53
C GLN A 136 8.43 -3.82 0.00
N LEU A 137 8.41 -2.62 0.57
CA LEU A 137 8.03 -2.39 1.96
C LEU A 137 6.54 -2.71 2.18
N HIS A 138 6.21 -3.18 3.37
CA HIS A 138 4.82 -3.44 3.76
C HIS A 138 4.07 -2.13 4.00
N ARG A 139 2.97 -1.90 3.28
CA ARG A 139 2.08 -0.76 3.55
C ARG A 139 1.33 -1.00 4.86
N ARG A 140 1.41 -0.04 5.79
CA ARG A 140 0.89 -0.19 7.14
C ARG A 140 -0.21 0.79 7.50
N LEU A 141 -0.07 2.05 7.10
CA LEU A 141 -1.02 3.11 7.46
C LEU A 141 -1.31 4.01 6.27
N ASN A 142 -2.55 4.46 6.20
CA ASN A 142 -2.95 5.63 5.44
C ASN A 142 -3.23 6.78 6.41
N LEU A 143 -2.71 7.95 6.11
CA LEU A 143 -3.12 9.22 6.68
C LEU A 143 -3.79 10.03 5.58
N ILE A 144 -5.03 10.44 5.80
CA ILE A 144 -5.78 11.32 4.89
C ILE A 144 -6.13 12.60 5.65
N LEU A 145 -5.57 13.73 5.22
CA LEU A 145 -5.90 15.05 5.73
C LEU A 145 -6.89 15.72 4.78
N PHE A 146 -8.06 16.11 5.27
CA PHE A 146 -9.07 16.83 4.50
C PHE A 146 -8.85 18.35 4.57
N LEU A 147 -9.10 19.01 3.44
CA LEU A 147 -8.83 20.44 3.24
C LEU A 147 -10.08 21.18 2.67
N ASN A 148 -11.27 20.78 3.09
CA ASN A 148 -12.53 21.38 2.63
C ASN A 148 -13.07 22.34 3.69
N PRO A 149 -13.12 23.66 3.45
CA PRO A 149 -13.62 24.63 4.43
C PRO A 149 -15.04 24.34 4.91
N GLU A 150 -15.85 23.74 4.05
CA GLU A 150 -17.22 23.30 4.33
C GLU A 150 -17.48 21.98 3.64
N TRP A 151 -18.23 21.11 4.29
CA TRP A 151 -18.75 19.88 3.69
C TRP A 151 -19.93 19.36 4.50
N GLU A 152 -20.98 18.95 3.82
CA GLU A 152 -22.14 18.31 4.45
C GLU A 152 -22.17 16.82 4.08
N GLU A 153 -22.59 15.98 5.01
CA GLU A 153 -22.70 14.54 4.80
C GLU A 153 -23.67 14.22 3.65
N SER A 154 -24.74 15.01 3.52
CA SER A 154 -25.74 14.90 2.46
C SER A 154 -25.18 15.07 1.04
N TRP A 155 -24.01 15.69 0.89
CA TRP A 155 -23.37 15.88 -0.42
C TRP A 155 -22.63 14.63 -0.91
N GLY A 156 -22.59 13.55 -0.14
CA GLY A 156 -21.74 12.39 -0.43
C GLY A 156 -20.26 12.71 -0.26
N GLY A 157 -19.38 11.94 -0.88
CA GLY A 157 -17.93 12.17 -0.78
C GLY A 157 -17.31 11.93 0.61
N CYS A 158 -18.12 11.53 1.60
CA CYS A 158 -17.61 11.15 2.93
C CYS A 158 -16.80 9.88 2.85
N LEU A 159 -15.67 9.82 3.56
CA LEU A 159 -14.90 8.58 3.64
C LEU A 159 -15.75 7.53 4.38
N GLU A 160 -15.93 6.39 3.75
CA GLU A 160 -16.62 5.23 4.30
C GLU A 160 -15.59 4.13 4.60
N LEU A 161 -15.61 3.60 5.82
CA LEU A 161 -14.79 2.47 6.25
C LEU A 161 -15.73 1.28 6.50
N LEU A 162 -15.40 0.11 5.92
CA LEU A 162 -16.21 -1.11 5.96
C LEU A 162 -15.30 -2.30 6.28
N LYS A 163 -15.85 -3.32 6.96
CA LYS A 163 -15.14 -4.55 7.22
C LYS A 163 -15.26 -5.54 6.06
N ASP A 164 -16.46 -5.67 5.52
CA ASP A 164 -16.77 -6.59 4.42
C ASP A 164 -17.91 -6.03 3.55
N PRO A 165 -17.62 -5.45 2.38
CA PRO A 165 -18.65 -4.92 1.51
C PRO A 165 -19.56 -5.98 0.87
N PHE A 166 -19.21 -7.28 1.00
CA PHE A 166 -20.03 -8.39 0.51
C PHE A 166 -21.05 -8.86 1.54
N ALA A 167 -20.88 -8.49 2.81
CA ALA A 167 -21.83 -8.84 3.86
C ALA A 167 -23.08 -7.95 3.81
N THR A 168 -24.24 -8.55 4.11
CA THR A 168 -25.49 -7.79 4.30
C THR A 168 -25.51 -7.20 5.70
N GLY A 169 -25.66 -5.86 5.79
CA GLY A 169 -25.78 -5.16 7.08
C GLY A 169 -24.45 -4.86 7.75
N ASP A 170 -23.36 -4.72 6.96
CA ASP A 170 -22.09 -4.24 7.49
C ASP A 170 -22.25 -2.81 8.05
N ASP A 171 -21.70 -2.57 9.24
CA ASP A 171 -21.67 -1.26 9.86
C ASP A 171 -20.65 -0.38 9.14
N VAL A 172 -21.14 0.65 8.46
CA VAL A 172 -20.29 1.61 7.75
C VAL A 172 -19.95 2.76 8.69
N LYS A 173 -18.66 2.99 8.92
CA LYS A 173 -18.17 4.18 9.58
C LYS A 173 -17.99 5.30 8.56
N THR A 174 -18.82 6.33 8.64
CA THR A 174 -18.75 7.51 7.78
C THR A 174 -17.93 8.62 8.44
N VAL A 175 -17.04 9.25 7.69
CA VAL A 175 -16.23 10.39 8.12
C VAL A 175 -16.42 11.55 7.13
N VAL A 176 -17.01 12.65 7.61
CA VAL A 176 -17.22 13.86 6.81
C VAL A 176 -15.88 14.55 6.55
N PRO A 177 -15.53 14.91 5.29
CA PRO A 177 -14.21 15.40 4.91
C PRO A 177 -14.05 16.92 5.16
N VAL A 178 -14.20 17.38 6.40
CA VAL A 178 -14.05 18.80 6.76
C VAL A 178 -12.57 19.19 6.92
N ALA A 179 -12.27 20.48 6.75
CA ALA A 179 -10.91 20.99 6.87
C ALA A 179 -10.24 20.65 8.21
N ASN A 180 -8.97 20.37 8.16
CA ASN A 180 -8.12 20.04 9.30
C ASN A 180 -8.55 18.78 10.07
N ARG A 181 -9.31 17.90 9.44
CA ARG A 181 -9.62 16.57 9.93
C ARG A 181 -8.67 15.57 9.27
N ALA A 182 -7.89 14.87 10.08
CA ALA A 182 -7.09 13.74 9.63
C ALA A 182 -7.74 12.42 10.01
N VAL A 183 -7.64 11.44 9.12
CA VAL A 183 -7.99 10.04 9.39
C VAL A 183 -6.75 9.21 9.22
N ILE A 184 -6.35 8.50 10.27
CA ILE A 184 -5.26 7.53 10.21
C ILE A 184 -5.88 6.14 10.37
N PHE A 185 -5.63 5.24 9.43
CA PHE A 185 -6.15 3.87 9.52
C PHE A 185 -5.12 2.84 9.09
N GLU A 186 -5.20 1.66 9.71
CA GLU A 186 -4.35 0.52 9.37
C GLU A 186 -4.82 -0.13 8.09
N THR A 187 -3.86 -0.41 7.18
CA THR A 187 -4.13 -1.14 5.94
C THR A 187 -3.97 -2.64 6.14
N THR A 188 -5.04 -3.36 5.87
CA THR A 188 -5.14 -4.83 5.98
C THR A 188 -5.97 -5.37 4.82
N GLU A 189 -6.04 -6.70 4.69
CA GLU A 189 -6.87 -7.38 3.69
C GLU A 189 -8.39 -7.14 3.87
N SER A 190 -8.79 -6.52 4.99
CA SER A 190 -10.19 -6.21 5.32
C SER A 190 -10.42 -4.71 5.60
N SER A 191 -9.45 -3.84 5.31
CA SER A 191 -9.61 -2.39 5.49
C SER A 191 -10.28 -1.75 4.27
N TRP A 192 -11.50 -2.20 3.96
CA TRP A 192 -12.28 -1.68 2.86
C TRP A 192 -12.68 -0.24 3.07
N HIS A 193 -12.43 0.60 2.08
CA HIS A 193 -12.77 2.01 2.16
C HIS A 193 -13.04 2.60 0.78
N GLY A 194 -13.78 3.72 0.77
CA GLY A 194 -14.14 4.44 -0.46
C GLY A 194 -14.99 5.65 -0.11
N PHE A 195 -15.65 6.21 -1.08
CA PHE A 195 -16.67 7.23 -0.85
C PHE A 195 -17.73 7.21 -1.96
N ARG A 196 -18.98 7.47 -1.56
CA ARG A 196 -20.11 7.55 -2.49
C ARG A 196 -20.03 8.80 -3.35
N ARG A 197 -20.77 8.78 -4.45
CA ARG A 197 -20.85 9.87 -5.40
C ARG A 197 -21.12 11.21 -4.72
N ILE A 198 -20.32 12.20 -5.10
CA ILE A 198 -20.50 13.59 -4.70
C ILE A 198 -21.69 14.16 -5.48
N VAL A 199 -22.69 14.65 -4.76
CA VAL A 199 -23.88 15.27 -5.34
C VAL A 199 -24.08 16.62 -4.64
N LEU A 200 -23.51 17.66 -5.23
CA LEU A 200 -23.59 19.02 -4.67
C LEU A 200 -24.94 19.66 -4.96
N PRO A 201 -25.44 20.51 -4.06
CA PRO A 201 -26.60 21.34 -4.32
C PRO A 201 -26.39 22.23 -5.54
N GLU A 202 -27.48 22.60 -6.19
CA GLU A 202 -27.45 23.48 -7.35
C GLU A 202 -26.71 24.80 -7.04
N GLY A 203 -25.82 25.20 -7.93
CA GLY A 203 -25.01 26.42 -7.78
C GLY A 203 -23.79 26.29 -6.85
N LYS A 204 -23.65 25.21 -6.08
CA LYS A 204 -22.46 24.97 -5.24
C LYS A 204 -21.26 24.61 -6.10
N LYS A 205 -20.15 25.33 -5.92
CA LYS A 205 -18.90 25.13 -6.69
C LYS A 205 -17.74 24.84 -5.75
N VAL A 206 -17.76 23.68 -5.10
CA VAL A 206 -16.68 23.18 -4.26
C VAL A 206 -16.21 21.83 -4.78
N SER A 207 -15.02 21.41 -4.41
CA SER A 207 -14.50 20.06 -4.68
C SER A 207 -14.03 19.41 -3.38
N ARG A 208 -13.96 18.09 -3.38
CA ARG A 208 -13.48 17.30 -2.24
C ARG A 208 -11.96 17.20 -2.31
N ARG A 209 -11.30 17.95 -1.44
CA ARG A 209 -9.85 18.10 -1.38
C ARG A 209 -9.26 17.33 -0.20
N SER A 210 -8.18 16.61 -0.45
CA SER A 210 -7.42 15.94 0.61
C SER A 210 -5.95 15.78 0.22
N VAL A 211 -5.10 15.54 1.23
CA VAL A 211 -3.73 15.04 1.03
C VAL A 211 -3.65 13.67 1.69
N ALA A 212 -3.17 12.68 0.95
CA ALA A 212 -2.98 11.33 1.43
C ALA A 212 -1.48 10.99 1.52
N VAL A 213 -1.08 10.41 2.65
CA VAL A 213 0.30 9.94 2.90
C VAL A 213 0.23 8.52 3.40
N TYR A 214 1.15 7.69 2.92
CA TYR A 214 1.20 6.28 3.29
C TYR A 214 2.48 5.99 4.05
N PHE A 215 2.36 5.13 5.08
CA PHE A 215 3.50 4.71 5.88
C PHE A 215 3.69 3.21 5.79
N TYR A 216 4.94 2.83 5.77
CA TYR A 216 5.38 1.46 5.52
C TYR A 216 6.23 0.95 6.68
N THR A 217 6.53 -0.36 6.69
CA THR A 217 7.55 -0.99 7.54
C THR A 217 8.34 -2.01 6.73
N GLU A 218 9.58 -2.29 7.13
CA GLU A 218 10.37 -3.37 6.53
C GLU A 218 9.77 -4.74 6.84
N GLU A 219 9.27 -4.90 8.05
CA GLU A 219 8.68 -6.16 8.52
C GLU A 219 7.20 -5.96 8.90
N ARG A 220 6.42 -7.02 8.79
CA ARG A 220 5.04 -7.13 9.26
C ARG A 220 4.86 -8.48 9.93
N PRO A 221 4.10 -8.58 11.05
CA PRO A 221 3.83 -9.86 11.70
C PRO A 221 3.31 -10.90 10.69
N PRO A 222 3.83 -12.15 10.71
CA PRO A 222 3.47 -13.17 9.73
C PRO A 222 1.97 -13.42 9.60
N GLU A 223 1.23 -13.35 10.71
CA GLU A 223 -0.22 -13.53 10.77
C GLU A 223 -1.01 -12.37 10.14
N GLN A 224 -0.36 -11.24 9.88
CA GLN A 224 -0.93 -10.07 9.20
C GLN A 224 -0.43 -9.92 7.77
N THR A 225 0.45 -10.83 7.32
CA THR A 225 1.09 -10.75 6.02
C THR A 225 0.33 -11.57 5.00
N ALA A 226 -0.01 -10.96 3.86
CA ALA A 226 -0.62 -11.62 2.71
C ALA A 226 0.32 -11.62 1.50
N ALA A 227 0.01 -12.43 0.50
CA ALA A 227 0.70 -12.37 -0.79
C ALA A 227 0.53 -10.99 -1.44
N SER A 228 1.53 -10.56 -2.23
CA SER A 228 1.48 -9.27 -2.92
C SER A 228 0.27 -9.17 -3.86
N HIS A 229 -0.51 -8.12 -3.70
CA HIS A 229 -1.63 -7.80 -4.58
C HIS A 229 -1.69 -6.30 -4.89
N ALA A 230 -2.32 -5.96 -6.00
CA ALA A 230 -2.70 -4.59 -6.33
C ALA A 230 -3.96 -4.19 -5.55
N THR A 231 -4.38 -2.92 -5.67
CA THR A 231 -5.68 -2.47 -5.15
C THR A 231 -6.81 -3.37 -5.66
N VAL A 232 -7.63 -3.86 -4.74
CA VAL A 232 -8.76 -4.76 -5.00
C VAL A 232 -10.06 -3.98 -4.82
N TYR A 233 -10.84 -3.85 -5.88
CA TYR A 233 -12.11 -3.12 -5.87
C TYR A 233 -13.30 -4.03 -5.65
N TYR A 234 -14.20 -3.61 -4.77
CA TYR A 234 -15.53 -4.18 -4.67
C TYR A 234 -16.36 -3.76 -5.89
N GLN A 235 -16.84 -4.75 -6.64
CA GLN A 235 -17.68 -4.50 -7.79
C GLN A 235 -19.12 -4.32 -7.36
N ARG A 236 -19.58 -3.06 -7.31
CA ARG A 236 -20.95 -2.75 -6.87
C ARG A 236 -22.00 -3.54 -7.69
N PRO A 237 -23.02 -4.11 -7.04
CA PRO A 237 -24.14 -4.70 -7.74
C PRO A 237 -24.94 -3.62 -8.47
N LEU A 238 -25.82 -4.04 -9.35
CA LEU A 238 -26.81 -3.13 -9.95
C LEU A 238 -27.68 -2.52 -8.86
N PRO A 239 -28.11 -1.26 -9.04
CA PRO A 239 -29.02 -0.60 -8.10
C PRO A 239 -30.27 -1.45 -7.79
N ALA A 240 -30.66 -1.48 -6.51
CA ALA A 240 -31.75 -2.34 -6.04
C ALA A 240 -33.13 -2.08 -6.70
N HIS A 241 -33.31 -0.89 -7.26
CA HIS A 241 -34.53 -0.55 -7.99
C HIS A 241 -34.61 -1.16 -9.40
N PHE A 242 -33.53 -1.77 -9.92
CA PHE A 242 -33.55 -2.49 -11.19
C PHE A 242 -34.22 -3.85 -11.01
N GLN A 243 -35.54 -3.83 -11.02
CA GLN A 243 -36.38 -5.02 -10.84
C GLN A 243 -37.14 -5.36 -12.12
N PRO A 244 -37.60 -6.59 -12.32
CA PRO A 244 -38.42 -6.96 -13.48
C PRO A 244 -39.63 -6.02 -13.63
N GLY A 245 -39.80 -5.45 -14.84
CA GLY A 245 -40.86 -4.50 -15.13
C GLY A 245 -40.53 -3.02 -14.86
N TYR A 246 -39.33 -2.74 -14.30
CA TYR A 246 -38.90 -1.34 -14.15
C TYR A 246 -38.48 -0.76 -15.50
N THR A 247 -38.94 0.49 -15.77
CA THR A 247 -38.55 1.22 -16.98
C THR A 247 -37.32 2.08 -16.66
N LEU A 248 -36.20 1.79 -17.34
CA LEU A 248 -34.97 2.53 -17.16
C LEU A 248 -35.08 3.97 -17.57
N ARG A 249 -34.57 4.85 -16.75
CA ARG A 249 -34.41 6.28 -17.02
C ARG A 249 -33.05 6.54 -17.65
N PRO A 250 -32.80 7.71 -18.30
CA PRO A 250 -31.47 8.02 -18.87
C PRO A 250 -30.31 7.90 -17.89
N GLU A 251 -30.52 8.34 -16.65
CA GLU A 251 -29.51 8.23 -15.58
C GLU A 251 -29.23 6.77 -15.18
N ASP A 252 -30.21 5.89 -15.26
CA ASP A 252 -30.06 4.46 -14.97
C ASP A 252 -29.21 3.77 -16.05
N VAL A 253 -29.43 4.16 -17.31
CA VAL A 253 -28.62 3.67 -18.43
C VAL A 253 -27.17 4.12 -18.31
N LEU A 254 -26.93 5.38 -17.92
CA LEU A 254 -25.61 5.90 -17.66
C LEU A 254 -24.91 5.15 -16.52
N GLU A 255 -25.62 4.91 -15.40
CA GLU A 255 -25.10 4.15 -14.27
C GLU A 255 -24.69 2.72 -14.69
N MET A 256 -25.54 2.03 -15.46
CA MET A 256 -25.22 0.71 -16.00
C MET A 256 -23.95 0.74 -16.88
N GLN A 257 -23.83 1.73 -17.76
CA GLN A 257 -22.64 1.89 -18.59
C GLN A 257 -21.38 2.10 -17.76
N ILE A 258 -21.43 2.93 -16.72
CA ILE A 258 -20.33 3.17 -15.80
C ILE A 258 -19.92 1.85 -15.11
N LEU A 259 -20.88 1.14 -14.51
CA LEU A 259 -20.61 -0.12 -13.80
C LEU A 259 -20.01 -1.20 -14.73
N LEU A 260 -20.53 -1.34 -15.95
CA LEU A 260 -19.99 -2.29 -16.92
C LEU A 260 -18.58 -1.89 -17.37
N THR A 261 -18.37 -0.61 -17.71
CA THR A 261 -17.04 -0.13 -18.13
C THR A 261 -16.00 -0.33 -17.03
N ARG A 262 -16.33 -0.08 -15.76
CA ARG A 262 -15.44 -0.36 -14.63
C ARG A 262 -15.09 -1.83 -14.52
N ARG A 263 -16.09 -2.72 -14.64
CA ARG A 263 -15.86 -4.17 -14.62
C ARG A 263 -14.95 -4.61 -15.75
N ASP A 264 -15.20 -4.14 -16.97
CA ASP A 264 -14.41 -4.49 -18.14
C ASP A 264 -12.97 -3.99 -18.01
N THR A 265 -12.79 -2.76 -17.54
CA THR A 265 -11.46 -2.18 -17.27
C THR A 265 -10.71 -2.98 -16.19
N TYR A 266 -11.40 -3.37 -15.12
CA TYR A 266 -10.81 -4.17 -14.05
C TYR A 266 -10.48 -5.59 -14.50
N LEU A 267 -11.36 -6.22 -15.29
CA LEU A 267 -11.11 -7.56 -15.89
C LEU A 267 -9.90 -7.51 -16.82
N LYS A 268 -9.79 -6.47 -17.66
CA LYS A 268 -8.62 -6.27 -18.52
C LYS A 268 -7.33 -6.17 -17.70
N PHE A 269 -7.33 -5.35 -16.64
CA PHE A 269 -6.19 -5.22 -15.73
C PHE A 269 -5.81 -6.56 -15.09
N LEU A 270 -6.78 -7.33 -14.60
CA LEU A 270 -6.52 -8.66 -14.02
C LEU A 270 -5.95 -9.63 -15.05
N TYR A 271 -6.43 -9.59 -16.28
CA TYR A 271 -5.95 -10.45 -17.38
C TYR A 271 -4.49 -10.11 -17.76
N GLU A 272 -4.16 -8.82 -17.87
CA GLU A 272 -2.80 -8.37 -18.15
C GLU A 272 -1.84 -8.78 -17.02
N ARG A 273 -2.28 -8.68 -15.77
CA ARG A 273 -1.53 -9.11 -14.60
C ARG A 273 -1.32 -10.62 -14.53
N GLU A 274 -2.34 -11.41 -14.87
CA GLU A 274 -2.23 -12.86 -14.97
C GLU A 274 -1.20 -13.27 -16.02
N LEU A 275 -1.23 -12.61 -17.18
CA LEU A 275 -0.26 -12.85 -18.25
C LEU A 275 1.17 -12.56 -17.79
N ASP A 276 1.39 -11.43 -17.12
CA ASP A 276 2.70 -11.05 -16.56
C ASP A 276 3.18 -12.08 -15.53
N PHE A 277 2.34 -12.48 -14.59
CA PHE A 277 2.68 -13.52 -13.63
C PHE A 277 3.00 -14.87 -14.28
N SER A 278 2.24 -15.26 -15.29
CA SER A 278 2.49 -16.49 -16.04
C SER A 278 3.87 -16.46 -16.72
N GLN A 279 4.26 -15.33 -17.30
CA GLN A 279 5.58 -15.14 -17.91
C GLN A 279 6.70 -15.18 -16.86
N GLN A 280 6.50 -14.54 -15.71
CA GLN A 280 7.47 -14.57 -14.59
C GLN A 280 7.65 -16.00 -14.05
N LEU A 281 6.56 -16.75 -13.87
CA LEU A 281 6.61 -18.15 -13.45
C LEU A 281 7.36 -19.02 -14.46
N ALA A 282 7.06 -18.90 -15.74
CA ALA A 282 7.78 -19.63 -16.79
C ALA A 282 9.29 -19.31 -16.78
N GLY A 283 9.66 -18.05 -16.58
CA GLY A 283 11.05 -17.63 -16.44
C GLY A 283 11.74 -18.20 -15.19
N ARG A 284 11.02 -18.29 -14.06
CA ARG A 284 11.53 -18.94 -12.83
C ARG A 284 11.72 -20.45 -13.03
N ASP A 285 10.74 -21.14 -13.64
CA ASP A 285 10.80 -22.57 -13.89
C ASP A 285 11.97 -22.93 -14.81
N TRP A 286 12.20 -22.11 -15.84
CA TRP A 286 13.38 -22.28 -16.71
C TRP A 286 14.69 -22.12 -15.93
N ARG A 287 14.80 -21.12 -15.04
CA ARG A 287 15.97 -20.95 -14.18
C ARG A 287 16.19 -22.12 -13.24
N ILE A 288 15.13 -22.59 -12.59
CA ILE A 288 15.17 -23.73 -11.69
C ILE A 288 15.66 -24.97 -12.45
N GLY A 289 15.12 -25.22 -13.64
CA GLY A 289 15.54 -26.33 -14.49
C GLY A 289 17.05 -26.28 -14.83
N ASN A 290 17.54 -25.09 -15.19
CA ASN A 290 18.98 -24.89 -15.46
C ASN A 290 19.87 -25.10 -14.25
N LEU A 291 19.45 -24.58 -13.08
CA LEU A 291 20.21 -24.78 -11.82
C LEU A 291 20.26 -26.24 -11.42
N GLN A 292 19.16 -26.98 -11.54
CA GLN A 292 19.09 -28.40 -11.26
C GLN A 292 19.94 -29.22 -12.25
N ALA A 293 19.99 -28.84 -13.52
CA ALA A 293 20.86 -29.46 -14.50
C ALA A 293 22.35 -29.24 -14.15
N ARG A 294 22.69 -28.01 -13.74
CA ARG A 294 24.06 -27.66 -13.31
C ARG A 294 24.46 -28.37 -12.04
N GLU A 295 23.55 -28.46 -11.07
CA GLU A 295 23.79 -29.22 -9.83
C GLU A 295 24.10 -30.70 -10.12
N ARG A 296 23.26 -31.34 -10.96
CA ARG A 296 23.50 -32.73 -11.36
C ARG A 296 24.87 -32.94 -12.03
N GLU A 297 25.29 -31.99 -12.86
CA GLU A 297 26.60 -32.04 -13.50
C GLU A 297 27.75 -31.88 -12.50
N LEU A 298 27.64 -30.94 -11.54
CA LEU A 298 28.61 -30.75 -10.48
C LEU A 298 28.73 -31.99 -9.56
N LEU A 299 27.61 -32.60 -9.21
CA LEU A 299 27.60 -33.85 -8.43
C LEU A 299 28.32 -34.96 -9.17
N ARG A 300 28.10 -35.15 -10.48
CA ARG A 300 28.87 -36.13 -11.27
C ARG A 300 30.36 -35.84 -11.27
N GLN A 301 30.77 -34.58 -11.38
CA GLN A 301 32.19 -34.20 -11.34
C GLN A 301 32.81 -34.47 -9.97
N ILE A 302 32.07 -34.23 -8.88
CA ILE A 302 32.50 -34.56 -7.51
C ILE A 302 32.68 -36.07 -7.35
N ASP A 303 31.69 -36.87 -7.78
CA ASP A 303 31.76 -38.33 -7.70
C ASP A 303 32.95 -38.88 -8.51
N ALA A 304 33.14 -38.38 -9.74
CA ALA A 304 34.29 -38.76 -10.56
C ALA A 304 35.63 -38.36 -9.91
N GLY A 305 35.70 -37.16 -9.31
CA GLY A 305 36.88 -36.70 -8.58
C GLY A 305 37.16 -37.55 -7.35
N GLN A 306 36.15 -37.93 -6.59
CA GLN A 306 36.27 -38.82 -5.44
C GLN A 306 36.76 -40.22 -5.85
N ALA A 307 36.18 -40.79 -6.91
CA ALA A 307 36.62 -42.08 -7.45
C ALA A 307 38.09 -42.04 -7.92
N TYR A 308 38.49 -40.94 -8.58
CA TYR A 308 39.88 -40.73 -8.98
C TYR A 308 40.84 -40.64 -7.78
N LEU A 309 40.46 -39.85 -6.76
CA LEU A 309 41.27 -39.76 -5.52
C LEU A 309 41.38 -41.12 -4.79
N GLN A 310 40.30 -41.89 -4.80
CA GLN A 310 40.29 -43.21 -4.21
C GLN A 310 41.21 -44.16 -4.99
N ALA A 311 41.15 -44.15 -6.31
CA ALA A 311 42.05 -44.93 -7.17
C ALA A 311 43.54 -44.59 -6.95
N ILE A 312 43.87 -43.29 -6.79
CA ILE A 312 45.20 -42.83 -6.41
C ILE A 312 45.61 -43.41 -5.03
N ASN A 313 44.75 -43.30 -4.04
CA ASN A 313 45.02 -43.77 -2.67
C ASN A 313 45.24 -45.29 -2.61
N ASP A 314 44.55 -46.04 -3.46
CA ASP A 314 44.64 -47.49 -3.53
C ASP A 314 45.78 -47.96 -4.45
N SER A 315 46.43 -47.05 -5.18
CA SER A 315 47.52 -47.36 -6.08
C SER A 315 48.73 -48.02 -5.31
N PRO A 316 49.31 -49.04 -5.88
CA PRO A 316 50.47 -49.70 -5.24
C PRO A 316 51.67 -48.78 -4.94
N SER A 317 51.89 -47.79 -5.83
CA SER A 317 52.94 -46.78 -5.69
C SER A 317 52.73 -45.88 -4.48
N LEU A 318 51.46 -45.38 -4.26
CA LEU A 318 51.17 -44.53 -3.11
C LEU A 318 51.17 -45.34 -1.79
N ARG A 319 50.71 -46.59 -1.82
CA ARG A 319 50.74 -47.49 -0.66
C ARG A 319 52.17 -47.77 -0.25
N LEU A 320 53.06 -48.05 -1.20
CA LEU A 320 54.50 -48.24 -0.96
C LEU A 320 55.16 -46.95 -0.42
N GLY A 321 54.86 -45.80 -1.04
CA GLY A 321 55.33 -44.47 -0.57
C GLY A 321 54.89 -44.13 0.83
N LYS A 322 53.62 -44.40 1.16
CA LYS A 322 53.06 -44.23 2.53
C LYS A 322 53.72 -45.12 3.54
N ALA A 323 54.04 -46.38 3.17
CA ALA A 323 54.80 -47.36 4.04
C ALA A 323 56.22 -46.90 4.30
N LEU A 324 56.96 -46.51 3.26
CA LEU A 324 58.34 -46.03 3.36
C LEU A 324 58.47 -44.71 4.15
N THR A 325 57.50 -43.81 4.03
CA THR A 325 57.49 -42.48 4.71
C THR A 325 56.87 -42.52 6.10
N TRP A 326 56.18 -43.59 6.48
CA TRP A 326 55.51 -43.74 7.76
C TRP A 326 56.39 -43.46 9.00
N PRO A 327 57.64 -43.96 9.12
CA PRO A 327 58.48 -43.66 10.27
C PRO A 327 58.79 -42.17 10.39
N ALA A 328 59.12 -41.51 9.27
CA ALA A 328 59.41 -40.07 9.26
C ALA A 328 58.22 -39.19 9.60
N ARG A 329 57.02 -39.58 9.17
CA ARG A 329 55.79 -38.89 9.53
C ARG A 329 55.40 -39.02 11.00
N LYS A 330 55.60 -40.22 11.60
CA LYS A 330 55.45 -40.43 13.04
C LYS A 330 56.46 -39.60 13.86
N LEU A 331 57.70 -39.51 13.40
CA LEU A 331 58.66 -38.66 14.06
C LEU A 331 58.37 -37.20 14.02
N ARG A 332 57.86 -36.66 12.87
CA ARG A 332 57.44 -35.28 12.74
C ARG A 332 56.21 -34.95 13.60
N ALA A 333 55.18 -35.80 13.67
CA ALA A 333 54.01 -35.61 14.54
C ALA A 333 54.46 -35.61 16.04
N TRP A 334 55.41 -36.39 16.43
CA TRP A 334 55.93 -36.42 17.80
C TRP A 334 56.79 -35.20 18.18
N ILE A 335 57.46 -34.57 17.20
CA ILE A 335 58.27 -33.34 17.41
C ILE A 335 57.39 -32.08 17.31
N GLY A 336 56.31 -32.12 16.59
CA GLY A 336 55.38 -30.94 16.41
C GLY A 336 54.37 -30.74 17.53
N ASP A 337 54.24 -31.69 18.47
CA ASP A 337 53.39 -31.61 19.66
C ASP A 337 54.17 -31.20 20.95
N LYS A 338 55.33 -30.56 20.78
CA LYS A 338 56.12 -30.01 21.90
C LYS A 338 56.30 -28.52 21.78
#